data_d8faff17213c79901674550ab3e1e8fa
#
_entry.id   d8faff17213c79901674550ab3e1e8fa
#
_cell.length_a   1.000
_cell.length_b   1.000
_cell.length_c   1.000
_cell.angle_alpha   90.00
_cell.angle_beta   90.00
_cell.angle_gamma   90.00
#
_symmetry.space_group_name_H-M   'P 1'
#
loop_
_entity.id
_entity.type
_entity.pdbx_description
1 polymer ?
#
loop_
_entity_poly.entity_id
_entity_poly.type
_entity_poly.pdbx_seq_one_letter_code
_entity_poly.pdbx_strand_id
1 'polypeptide(L)'
;MKASILLIGLLSAGIAIAAPPAPKQEGIEGKDYKWNAAGGEKNEALTKKGDAKAGEEGYETCGACHLPSGAGRPDGTFPQLAGQHTTVLIKQMADIRAGLRDNPTMYPFAATLTDAQELANVAAYIEKLCIPLDHGHYDSKPGDNTDKNWKAPADTEKRLAEGKALYEKECLECHGKNGEGVKEKFYPVIAGQHYKYLLRQMTEIRDGHRRNANPDMVKIIKKYSDDQLISISAYQSSLVMPGAMCKPKAGAAKKK
;
A
#
# COMPACT_ATOMS: atom_id res chain seq x y z
N MET A 1 -26.59 62.70 -20.43
CA MET A 1 -25.99 62.29 -19.14
C MET A 1 -25.70 60.79 -19.21
N LYS A 2 -24.45 60.35 -19.39
CA LYS A 2 -24.05 58.95 -19.45
C LYS A 2 -23.45 58.60 -18.06
N ALA A 3 -24.09 57.69 -17.35
CA ALA A 3 -23.61 57.19 -16.07
C ALA A 3 -22.70 55.97 -16.35
N SER A 4 -21.39 56.12 -16.03
CA SER A 4 -20.43 55.02 -16.07
C SER A 4 -20.48 54.26 -14.74
N ILE A 5 -20.89 52.99 -14.81
CA ILE A 5 -20.87 52.08 -13.66
C ILE A 5 -19.48 51.46 -13.60
N LEU A 6 -18.73 51.80 -12.53
CA LEU A 6 -17.43 51.20 -12.24
C LEU A 6 -17.69 49.86 -11.49
N LEU A 7 -17.41 48.74 -12.15
CA LEU A 7 -17.40 47.43 -11.51
C LEU A 7 -16.07 47.26 -10.75
N ILE A 8 -16.10 47.32 -9.45
CA ILE A 8 -14.96 46.97 -8.58
C ILE A 8 -15.01 45.44 -8.38
N GLY A 9 -14.13 44.74 -9.09
CA GLY A 9 -13.91 43.32 -8.88
C GLY A 9 -13.15 43.10 -7.56
N LEU A 10 -13.80 42.50 -6.56
CA LEU A 10 -13.12 41.97 -5.38
C LEU A 10 -12.34 40.71 -5.80
N LEU A 11 -11.02 40.82 -5.91
CA LEU A 11 -10.12 39.67 -5.92
C LEU A 11 -10.08 39.12 -4.47
N SER A 12 -10.82 38.04 -4.22
CA SER A 12 -10.62 37.24 -3.01
C SER A 12 -9.34 36.41 -3.19
N ALA A 13 -8.22 36.88 -2.65
CA ALA A 13 -7.02 36.08 -2.50
C ALA A 13 -7.31 34.95 -1.48
N GLY A 14 -7.60 33.76 -1.97
CA GLY A 14 -7.72 32.58 -1.14
C GLY A 14 -6.36 32.29 -0.51
N ILE A 15 -6.25 32.44 0.80
CA ILE A 15 -5.10 31.97 1.56
C ILE A 15 -5.11 30.45 1.50
N ALA A 16 -4.22 29.87 0.70
CA ALA A 16 -3.96 28.43 0.75
C ALA A 16 -3.31 28.14 2.11
N ILE A 17 -4.08 27.64 3.06
CA ILE A 17 -3.55 27.14 4.33
C ILE A 17 -2.83 25.84 3.98
N ALA A 18 -1.49 25.87 3.96
CA ALA A 18 -0.67 24.67 3.81
C ALA A 18 -0.99 23.71 4.97
N ALA A 19 -1.19 22.44 4.65
CA ALA A 19 -1.37 21.43 5.68
C ALA A 19 -0.16 21.44 6.64
N PRO A 20 -0.37 21.23 7.94
CA PRO A 20 0.74 21.19 8.88
C PRO A 20 1.73 20.08 8.49
N PRO A 21 3.03 20.29 8.72
CA PRO A 21 4.03 19.27 8.43
C PRO A 21 3.74 18.00 9.23
N ALA A 22 4.00 16.84 8.62
CA ALA A 22 3.85 15.57 9.31
C ALA A 22 4.72 15.51 10.58
N PRO A 23 4.21 15.00 11.71
CA PRO A 23 5.01 14.78 12.89
C PRO A 23 6.15 13.80 12.58
N LYS A 24 7.24 13.87 13.32
CA LYS A 24 8.36 12.96 13.17
C LYS A 24 8.69 12.31 14.51
N GLN A 25 8.56 11.00 14.59
CA GLN A 25 8.96 10.21 15.76
C GLN A 25 10.14 9.31 15.39
N GLU A 26 10.95 8.95 16.38
CA GLU A 26 12.01 7.96 16.20
C GLU A 26 11.39 6.59 15.89
N GLY A 27 11.88 5.96 14.84
CA GLY A 27 11.51 4.63 14.42
C GLY A 27 12.57 3.60 14.80
N ILE A 28 12.83 2.68 13.87
CA ILE A 28 13.76 1.55 14.08
C ILE A 28 15.21 1.97 14.37
N GLU A 29 15.55 3.21 14.08
CA GLU A 29 16.83 3.85 14.46
C GLU A 29 16.93 4.18 15.94
N GLY A 30 15.78 4.31 16.63
CA GLY A 30 15.68 4.64 18.04
C GLY A 30 15.94 3.43 18.95
N LYS A 31 16.63 3.64 20.09
CA LYS A 31 16.97 2.58 21.05
C LYS A 31 15.74 1.93 21.69
N ASP A 32 14.67 2.70 21.86
CA ASP A 32 13.44 2.27 22.51
C ASP A 32 12.35 1.83 21.53
N TYR A 33 12.69 1.69 20.26
CA TYR A 33 11.74 1.31 19.24
C TYR A 33 11.13 -0.06 19.50
N LYS A 34 9.80 -0.09 19.56
CA LYS A 34 8.99 -1.33 19.61
C LYS A 34 8.08 -1.36 18.42
N TRP A 35 8.32 -2.27 17.50
CA TRP A 35 7.58 -2.36 16.23
C TRP A 35 6.06 -2.32 16.37
N ASN A 36 5.52 -2.96 17.35
CA ASN A 36 4.07 -3.01 17.58
C ASN A 36 3.72 -2.59 19.02
N ALA A 37 4.30 -1.46 19.45
CA ALA A 37 4.05 -0.93 20.78
C ALA A 37 2.56 -0.86 21.12
N ALA A 38 2.19 -1.23 22.34
CA ALA A 38 0.84 -1.05 22.85
C ALA A 38 0.54 0.44 23.07
N GLY A 39 -0.73 0.82 22.95
CA GLY A 39 -1.19 2.19 23.22
C GLY A 39 -1.47 3.01 21.95
N GLY A 40 -2.00 4.21 22.19
CA GLY A 40 -2.32 5.16 21.14
C GLY A 40 -3.50 4.76 20.23
N GLU A 41 -3.73 5.57 19.21
CA GLU A 41 -4.82 5.44 18.25
C GLU A 41 -4.89 4.07 17.60
N LYS A 42 -3.74 3.49 17.26
CA LYS A 42 -3.68 2.13 16.69
C LYS A 42 -4.42 1.12 17.57
N ASN A 43 -4.09 1.09 18.87
CA ASN A 43 -4.71 0.13 19.78
C ASN A 43 -6.19 0.44 20.00
N GLU A 44 -6.56 1.71 20.07
CA GLU A 44 -7.95 2.09 20.13
C GLU A 44 -8.73 1.61 18.90
N ALA A 45 -8.25 1.87 17.70
CA ALA A 45 -8.89 1.42 16.46
C ALA A 45 -9.01 -0.11 16.36
N LEU A 46 -8.01 -0.85 16.86
CA LEU A 46 -8.05 -2.32 16.91
C LEU A 46 -9.13 -2.88 17.84
N THR A 47 -9.60 -2.10 18.84
CA THR A 47 -10.73 -2.50 19.71
C THR A 47 -12.09 -2.21 19.10
N LYS A 48 -12.15 -1.39 18.05
CA LYS A 48 -13.42 -1.01 17.41
C LYS A 48 -13.88 -2.12 16.46
N LYS A 49 -15.19 -2.32 16.42
CA LYS A 49 -15.82 -3.11 15.36
C LYS A 49 -15.96 -2.22 14.13
N GLY A 50 -15.15 -2.47 13.09
CA GLY A 50 -15.25 -1.72 11.84
C GLY A 50 -16.55 -2.01 11.09
N ASP A 51 -17.20 -0.95 10.62
CA ASP A 51 -18.36 -1.00 9.72
C ASP A 51 -17.90 -0.73 8.29
N ALA A 52 -17.90 -1.76 7.44
CA ALA A 52 -17.45 -1.63 6.06
C ALA A 52 -18.36 -0.75 5.20
N LYS A 53 -19.65 -0.58 5.55
CA LYS A 53 -20.54 0.32 4.82
C LYS A 53 -20.20 1.79 5.11
N ALA A 54 -19.97 2.12 6.36
CA ALA A 54 -19.47 3.45 6.74
C ALA A 54 -18.05 3.68 6.19
N GLY A 55 -17.23 2.64 6.13
CA GLY A 55 -15.88 2.67 5.58
C GLY A 55 -15.83 2.91 4.08
N GLU A 56 -16.87 2.55 3.31
CA GLU A 56 -16.99 2.85 1.88
C GLU A 56 -16.98 4.34 1.62
N GLU A 57 -17.79 5.10 2.37
CA GLU A 57 -17.84 6.55 2.28
C GLU A 57 -16.48 7.18 2.66
N GLY A 58 -15.90 6.75 3.77
CA GLY A 58 -14.56 7.21 4.19
C GLY A 58 -13.45 6.87 3.18
N TYR A 59 -13.64 5.83 2.38
CA TYR A 59 -12.67 5.41 1.37
C TYR A 59 -12.72 6.26 0.08
N GLU A 60 -13.75 7.02 -0.20
CA GLU A 60 -13.89 7.80 -1.44
C GLU A 60 -12.65 8.69 -1.70
N THR A 61 -12.18 9.38 -0.67
CA THR A 61 -10.96 10.20 -0.76
C THR A 61 -9.71 9.37 -1.09
N CYS A 62 -9.61 8.17 -0.53
CA CYS A 62 -8.49 7.24 -0.77
C CYS A 62 -8.52 6.70 -2.21
N GLY A 63 -9.74 6.50 -2.74
CA GLY A 63 -10.02 6.00 -4.08
C GLY A 63 -9.46 6.88 -5.21
N ALA A 64 -9.20 8.16 -4.97
CA ALA A 64 -8.57 9.06 -5.94
C ALA A 64 -7.17 8.59 -6.36
N CYS A 65 -6.40 8.02 -5.43
CA CYS A 65 -5.04 7.52 -5.67
C CYS A 65 -5.00 5.99 -5.75
N HIS A 66 -5.67 5.31 -4.81
CA HIS A 66 -5.65 3.85 -4.72
C HIS A 66 -6.73 3.18 -5.59
N LEU A 67 -7.49 3.94 -6.37
CA LEU A 67 -8.64 3.57 -7.18
C LEU A 67 -9.85 3.09 -6.33
N PRO A 68 -11.08 3.24 -6.81
CA PRO A 68 -12.28 2.77 -6.10
C PRO A 68 -12.26 1.26 -5.79
N SER A 69 -11.56 0.48 -6.60
CA SER A 69 -11.37 -0.96 -6.40
C SER A 69 -10.26 -1.33 -5.40
N GLY A 70 -9.52 -0.37 -4.89
CA GLY A 70 -8.33 -0.63 -4.06
C GLY A 70 -7.14 -1.19 -4.84
N ALA A 71 -7.20 -1.21 -6.17
CA ALA A 71 -6.17 -1.82 -7.02
C ALA A 71 -4.83 -1.08 -7.02
N GLY A 72 -4.82 0.22 -6.68
CA GLY A 72 -3.61 1.04 -6.81
C GLY A 72 -3.17 1.23 -8.26
N ARG A 73 -1.91 1.55 -8.46
CA ARG A 73 -1.35 1.77 -9.81
C ARG A 73 -0.20 0.81 -10.12
N PRO A 74 -0.20 0.17 -11.29
CA PRO A 74 0.80 -0.83 -11.68
C PRO A 74 2.25 -0.32 -11.69
N ASP A 75 2.43 0.98 -11.84
CA ASP A 75 3.75 1.64 -11.75
C ASP A 75 4.32 1.65 -10.32
N GLY A 76 3.54 1.18 -9.34
CA GLY A 76 3.92 1.10 -7.93
C GLY A 76 3.87 2.44 -7.19
N THR A 77 3.43 3.53 -7.81
CA THR A 77 3.29 4.85 -7.16
C THR A 77 2.31 4.74 -6.00
N PHE A 78 1.16 4.16 -6.25
CA PHE A 78 0.13 3.88 -5.24
C PHE A 78 -0.07 2.37 -5.07
N PRO A 79 0.13 1.81 -3.86
CA PRO A 79 -0.02 0.39 -3.64
C PRO A 79 -1.45 -0.09 -3.83
N GLN A 80 -1.58 -1.36 -4.18
CA GLN A 80 -2.82 -2.10 -4.05
C GLN A 80 -3.15 -2.25 -2.55
N LEU A 81 -4.38 -1.93 -2.18
CA LEU A 81 -4.90 -2.02 -0.82
C LEU A 81 -5.93 -3.14 -0.66
N ALA A 82 -6.63 -3.50 -1.76
CA ALA A 82 -7.71 -4.48 -1.73
C ALA A 82 -7.30 -5.78 -1.07
N GLY A 83 -8.16 -6.29 -0.17
CA GLY A 83 -7.93 -7.54 0.54
C GLY A 83 -6.84 -7.50 1.61
N GLN A 84 -6.29 -6.33 1.93
CA GLN A 84 -5.29 -6.20 2.99
C GLN A 84 -5.94 -6.36 4.37
N HIS A 85 -5.23 -6.97 5.31
CA HIS A 85 -5.68 -7.16 6.68
C HIS A 85 -6.00 -5.83 7.39
N THR A 86 -7.14 -5.76 8.07
CA THR A 86 -7.53 -4.58 8.87
C THR A 86 -6.44 -4.18 9.87
N THR A 87 -5.81 -5.13 10.53
CA THR A 87 -4.73 -4.87 11.51
C THR A 87 -3.52 -4.17 10.87
N VAL A 88 -3.15 -4.59 9.67
CA VAL A 88 -2.05 -3.98 8.91
C VAL A 88 -2.43 -2.57 8.46
N LEU A 89 -3.64 -2.38 7.92
CA LEU A 89 -4.13 -1.07 7.48
C LEU A 89 -4.17 -0.07 8.62
N ILE A 90 -4.78 -0.46 9.75
CA ILE A 90 -4.86 0.36 10.97
C ILE A 90 -3.45 0.75 11.42
N LYS A 91 -2.54 -0.23 11.55
CA LYS A 91 -1.16 0.05 11.96
C LYS A 91 -0.47 1.02 11.00
N GLN A 92 -0.54 0.79 9.69
CA GLN A 92 0.16 1.65 8.73
C GLN A 92 -0.38 3.08 8.72
N MET A 93 -1.68 3.27 8.81
CA MET A 93 -2.28 4.62 8.86
C MET A 93 -1.96 5.33 10.17
N ALA A 94 -2.07 4.65 11.31
CA ALA A 94 -1.70 5.21 12.61
C ALA A 94 -0.20 5.57 12.67
N ASP A 95 0.68 4.73 12.12
CA ASP A 95 2.13 4.99 12.06
C ASP A 95 2.45 6.21 11.17
N ILE A 96 1.73 6.40 10.06
CA ILE A 96 1.87 7.58 9.21
C ILE A 96 1.43 8.83 9.96
N ARG A 97 0.29 8.80 10.62
CA ARG A 97 -0.24 9.93 11.41
C ARG A 97 0.69 10.31 12.56
N ALA A 98 1.25 9.32 13.23
CA ALA A 98 2.19 9.52 14.33
C ALA A 98 3.61 9.92 13.87
N GLY A 99 3.90 9.87 12.57
CA GLY A 99 5.24 10.16 12.04
C GLY A 99 6.28 9.07 12.27
N LEU A 100 5.84 7.85 12.63
CA LEU A 100 6.69 6.65 12.69
C LEU A 100 7.00 6.12 11.28
N ARG A 101 6.04 6.23 10.36
CA ARG A 101 6.22 5.94 8.95
C ARG A 101 6.23 7.24 8.16
N ASP A 102 7.40 7.60 7.64
CA ASP A 102 7.53 8.77 6.79
C ASP A 102 6.83 8.52 5.44
N ASN A 103 5.77 9.27 5.19
CA ASN A 103 5.05 9.25 3.93
C ASN A 103 4.32 10.59 3.73
N PRO A 104 5.04 11.61 3.26
CA PRO A 104 4.50 12.96 3.12
C PRO A 104 3.32 13.04 2.14
N THR A 105 3.27 12.14 1.15
CA THR A 105 2.15 12.07 0.21
C THR A 105 0.88 11.55 0.89
N MET A 106 0.98 10.52 1.74
CA MET A 106 -0.18 9.90 2.37
C MET A 106 -0.61 10.61 3.66
N TYR A 107 0.30 11.32 4.33
CA TYR A 107 0.01 11.96 5.62
C TYR A 107 -1.23 12.88 5.60
N PRO A 108 -1.40 13.82 4.63
CA PRO A 108 -2.59 14.68 4.60
C PRO A 108 -3.89 13.88 4.53
N PHE A 109 -3.91 12.79 3.77
CA PHE A 109 -5.09 11.94 3.63
C PHE A 109 -5.33 11.08 4.88
N ALA A 110 -4.30 10.50 5.46
CA ALA A 110 -4.43 9.76 6.72
C ALA A 110 -4.93 10.67 7.85
N ALA A 111 -4.55 11.96 7.84
CA ALA A 111 -4.96 12.95 8.83
C ALA A 111 -6.43 13.39 8.69
N THR A 112 -7.12 13.10 7.59
CA THR A 112 -8.56 13.39 7.45
C THR A 112 -9.46 12.42 8.22
N LEU A 113 -8.96 11.23 8.56
CA LEU A 113 -9.67 10.31 9.45
C LEU A 113 -9.61 10.88 10.87
N THR A 114 -10.75 11.27 11.41
CA THR A 114 -10.78 12.10 12.62
C THR A 114 -10.67 11.31 13.91
N ASP A 115 -11.06 10.02 13.86
CA ASP A 115 -11.05 9.16 15.03
C ASP A 115 -10.73 7.68 14.71
N ALA A 116 -10.57 6.90 15.78
CA ALA A 116 -10.25 5.49 15.73
C ALA A 116 -11.36 4.62 15.10
N GLN A 117 -12.64 5.06 15.19
CA GLN A 117 -13.75 4.34 14.58
C GLN A 117 -13.74 4.48 13.05
N GLU A 118 -13.50 5.69 12.54
CA GLU A 118 -13.35 5.92 11.09
C GLU A 118 -12.20 5.11 10.51
N LEU A 119 -11.07 5.09 11.21
CA LEU A 119 -9.91 4.27 10.82
C LEU A 119 -10.26 2.78 10.74
N ALA A 120 -11.00 2.25 11.72
CA ALA A 120 -11.45 0.87 11.73
C ALA A 120 -12.47 0.59 10.61
N ASN A 121 -13.38 1.53 10.33
CA ASN A 121 -14.39 1.41 9.28
C ASN A 121 -13.73 1.32 7.88
N VAL A 122 -12.83 2.25 7.56
CA VAL A 122 -12.10 2.26 6.28
C VAL A 122 -11.28 1.00 6.12
N ALA A 123 -10.59 0.54 7.17
CA ALA A 123 -9.83 -0.70 7.13
C ALA A 123 -10.74 -1.93 6.87
N ALA A 124 -11.94 -1.97 7.50
CA ALA A 124 -12.90 -3.05 7.29
C ALA A 124 -13.50 -3.05 5.88
N TYR A 125 -13.67 -1.89 5.26
CA TYR A 125 -14.09 -1.79 3.86
C TYR A 125 -13.00 -2.33 2.92
N ILE A 126 -11.77 -1.87 3.05
CA ILE A 126 -10.64 -2.25 2.21
C ILE A 126 -10.38 -3.76 2.28
N GLU A 127 -10.45 -4.38 3.45
CA GLU A 127 -10.26 -5.82 3.63
C GLU A 127 -11.29 -6.66 2.84
N LYS A 128 -12.48 -6.12 2.56
CA LYS A 128 -13.54 -6.80 1.79
C LYS A 128 -13.38 -6.65 0.27
N LEU A 129 -12.57 -5.71 -0.19
CA LEU A 129 -12.31 -5.56 -1.61
C LEU A 129 -11.54 -6.78 -2.13
N CYS A 130 -11.96 -7.30 -3.29
CA CYS A 130 -11.23 -8.41 -3.90
C CYS A 130 -9.91 -7.93 -4.53
N ILE A 131 -8.88 -8.77 -4.45
CA ILE A 131 -7.56 -8.50 -5.01
C ILE A 131 -7.63 -8.59 -6.54
N PRO A 132 -7.21 -7.55 -7.28
CA PRO A 132 -7.21 -7.58 -8.74
C PRO A 132 -6.29 -8.65 -9.31
N LEU A 133 -6.70 -9.25 -10.42
CA LEU A 133 -5.87 -10.14 -11.22
C LEU A 133 -5.01 -9.33 -12.21
N ASP A 134 -3.84 -9.84 -12.55
CA ASP A 134 -2.96 -9.30 -13.62
C ASP A 134 -2.64 -7.82 -13.50
N HIS A 135 -2.28 -7.39 -12.29
CA HIS A 135 -2.08 -5.97 -12.05
C HIS A 135 -0.70 -5.66 -11.47
N GLY A 136 0.21 -5.15 -12.31
CA GLY A 136 1.53 -4.66 -11.89
C GLY A 136 2.53 -5.74 -11.49
N HIS A 137 2.46 -6.93 -12.09
CA HIS A 137 3.48 -7.97 -11.99
C HIS A 137 4.78 -7.57 -12.69
N TYR A 138 5.86 -8.29 -12.42
CA TYR A 138 7.15 -8.06 -13.07
C TYR A 138 7.07 -8.15 -14.60
N ASP A 139 6.30 -9.11 -15.09
CA ASP A 139 6.08 -9.41 -16.50
C ASP A 139 4.80 -8.78 -17.09
N SER A 140 4.10 -7.97 -16.33
CA SER A 140 2.91 -7.29 -16.83
C SER A 140 3.28 -6.10 -17.71
N LYS A 141 2.55 -5.93 -18.81
CA LYS A 141 2.63 -4.72 -19.62
C LYS A 141 2.19 -3.52 -18.76
N PRO A 142 3.00 -2.45 -18.66
CA PRO A 142 2.56 -1.23 -17.98
C PRO A 142 1.25 -0.69 -18.55
N GLY A 143 0.32 -0.26 -17.69
CA GLY A 143 -1.03 0.14 -18.10
C GLY A 143 -1.10 1.33 -19.05
N ASP A 144 -0.08 2.19 -19.03
CA ASP A 144 0.10 3.36 -19.91
C ASP A 144 0.93 3.04 -21.18
N ASN A 145 1.48 1.83 -21.28
CA ASN A 145 2.31 1.42 -22.40
C ASN A 145 1.44 1.10 -23.61
N THR A 146 1.51 1.95 -24.64
CA THR A 146 0.80 1.79 -25.91
C THR A 146 1.55 0.96 -26.95
N ASP A 147 2.79 0.53 -26.66
CA ASP A 147 3.60 -0.27 -27.59
C ASP A 147 2.94 -1.63 -27.84
N LYS A 148 2.57 -1.86 -29.09
CA LYS A 148 1.96 -3.13 -29.53
C LYS A 148 2.96 -4.29 -29.56
N ASN A 149 4.26 -3.98 -29.63
CA ASN A 149 5.34 -4.97 -29.67
C ASN A 149 5.97 -5.21 -28.30
N TRP A 150 5.38 -4.65 -27.22
CA TRP A 150 5.88 -4.85 -25.88
C TRP A 150 6.01 -6.35 -25.56
N LYS A 151 7.13 -6.71 -24.97
CA LYS A 151 7.39 -8.07 -24.48
C LYS A 151 7.80 -8.00 -23.02
N ALA A 152 7.46 -9.04 -22.27
CA ALA A 152 7.96 -9.21 -20.91
C ALA A 152 9.50 -9.20 -20.90
N PRO A 153 10.14 -8.80 -19.77
CA PRO A 153 11.60 -8.86 -19.65
C PRO A 153 12.14 -10.25 -19.99
N ALA A 154 13.23 -10.30 -20.71
CA ALA A 154 13.80 -11.57 -21.20
C ALA A 154 14.27 -12.50 -20.06
N ASP A 155 14.52 -11.95 -18.87
CA ASP A 155 14.97 -12.66 -17.68
C ASP A 155 13.81 -13.08 -16.74
N THR A 156 12.55 -12.93 -17.16
CA THR A 156 11.37 -13.20 -16.33
C THR A 156 11.39 -14.58 -15.68
N GLU A 157 11.61 -15.64 -16.45
CA GLU A 157 11.62 -17.01 -15.92
C GLU A 157 12.71 -17.19 -14.87
N LYS A 158 13.93 -16.67 -15.15
CA LYS A 158 15.04 -16.70 -14.21
C LYS A 158 14.68 -15.98 -12.91
N ARG A 159 14.12 -14.75 -13.00
CA ARG A 159 13.72 -13.95 -11.85
C ARG A 159 12.67 -14.63 -11.00
N LEU A 160 11.64 -15.19 -11.63
CA LEU A 160 10.59 -15.91 -10.92
C LEU A 160 11.12 -17.18 -10.21
N ALA A 161 11.99 -17.94 -10.86
CA ALA A 161 12.58 -19.14 -10.26
C ALA A 161 13.49 -18.82 -9.07
N GLU A 162 14.38 -17.85 -9.22
CA GLU A 162 15.26 -17.38 -8.15
C GLU A 162 14.46 -16.77 -7.00
N GLY A 163 13.51 -15.89 -7.32
CA GLY A 163 12.65 -15.24 -6.34
C GLY A 163 11.83 -16.25 -5.55
N LYS A 164 11.32 -17.30 -6.20
CA LYS A 164 10.62 -18.40 -5.55
C LYS A 164 11.51 -19.09 -4.52
N ALA A 165 12.72 -19.48 -4.91
CA ALA A 165 13.65 -20.18 -4.03
C ALA A 165 14.00 -19.32 -2.79
N LEU A 166 14.24 -18.03 -2.98
CA LEU A 166 14.53 -17.09 -1.89
C LEU A 166 13.31 -16.86 -0.98
N TYR A 167 12.13 -16.74 -1.57
CA TYR A 167 10.88 -16.57 -0.84
C TYR A 167 10.55 -17.78 0.03
N GLU A 168 10.63 -18.98 -0.53
CA GLU A 168 10.35 -20.23 0.19
C GLU A 168 11.32 -20.45 1.36
N LYS A 169 12.54 -19.95 1.24
CA LYS A 169 13.56 -20.09 2.27
C LYS A 169 13.35 -19.15 3.48
N GLU A 170 12.98 -17.89 3.26
CA GLU A 170 13.05 -16.88 4.32
C GLU A 170 11.77 -16.05 4.52
N CYS A 171 10.82 -16.10 3.56
CA CYS A 171 9.64 -15.24 3.60
C CYS A 171 8.35 -16.00 3.92
N LEU A 172 8.32 -17.29 3.57
CA LEU A 172 7.15 -18.17 3.65
C LEU A 172 6.54 -18.23 5.06
N GLU A 173 7.38 -18.29 6.10
CA GLU A 173 6.92 -18.43 7.49
C GLU A 173 6.03 -17.27 7.94
N CYS A 174 6.33 -16.05 7.48
CA CYS A 174 5.60 -14.85 7.87
C CYS A 174 4.51 -14.46 6.86
N HIS A 175 4.79 -14.61 5.56
CA HIS A 175 3.90 -14.14 4.52
C HIS A 175 3.00 -15.23 3.91
N GLY A 176 3.20 -16.50 4.29
CA GLY A 176 2.39 -17.62 3.81
C GLY A 176 2.75 -18.07 2.40
N LYS A 177 2.24 -19.23 1.99
CA LYS A 177 2.54 -19.84 0.68
C LYS A 177 1.99 -19.02 -0.50
N ASN A 178 0.86 -18.38 -0.29
CA ASN A 178 0.15 -17.60 -1.32
C ASN A 178 0.28 -16.08 -1.08
N GLY A 179 1.15 -15.66 -0.16
CA GLY A 179 1.30 -14.25 0.18
C GLY A 179 0.14 -13.68 1.03
N GLU A 180 -0.56 -14.56 1.74
CA GLU A 180 -1.73 -14.21 2.57
C GLU A 180 -1.40 -13.44 3.85
N GLY A 181 -0.16 -13.52 4.32
CA GLY A 181 0.25 -12.91 5.59
C GLY A 181 -0.40 -13.54 6.83
N VAL A 182 -0.31 -12.85 7.96
CA VAL A 182 -0.94 -13.26 9.24
C VAL A 182 -1.54 -12.05 9.92
N LYS A 183 -2.86 -11.96 9.92
CA LYS A 183 -3.63 -10.82 10.43
C LYS A 183 -3.27 -10.45 11.87
N GLU A 184 -3.25 -11.44 12.76
CA GLU A 184 -3.03 -11.28 14.19
C GLU A 184 -1.59 -10.85 14.51
N LYS A 185 -0.66 -11.18 13.63
CA LYS A 185 0.76 -10.81 13.74
C LYS A 185 1.12 -9.54 12.94
N PHE A 186 0.15 -8.87 12.33
CA PHE A 186 0.37 -7.69 11.48
C PHE A 186 1.30 -7.96 10.28
N TYR A 187 1.37 -9.21 9.83
CA TYR A 187 2.09 -9.57 8.63
C TYR A 187 1.19 -9.33 7.42
N PRO A 188 1.61 -8.50 6.46
CA PRO A 188 0.73 -8.05 5.39
C PRO A 188 0.44 -9.15 4.37
N VAL A 189 -0.76 -9.06 3.76
CA VAL A 189 -1.02 -9.66 2.46
C VAL A 189 -0.11 -9.00 1.43
N ILE A 190 0.64 -9.82 0.69
CA ILE A 190 1.52 -9.38 -0.39
C ILE A 190 1.11 -9.95 -1.75
N ALA A 191 0.15 -10.88 -1.77
CA ALA A 191 -0.46 -11.39 -3.00
C ALA A 191 -1.08 -10.26 -3.82
N GLY A 192 -0.83 -10.25 -5.13
CA GLY A 192 -1.36 -9.25 -6.04
C GLY A 192 -0.79 -7.83 -5.87
N GLN A 193 0.19 -7.64 -5.01
CA GLN A 193 0.83 -6.34 -4.84
C GLN A 193 1.77 -6.04 -6.01
N HIS A 194 1.83 -4.77 -6.40
CA HIS A 194 2.67 -4.32 -7.53
C HIS A 194 4.15 -4.58 -7.30
N TYR A 195 4.80 -5.17 -8.31
CA TYR A 195 6.24 -5.46 -8.30
C TYR A 195 7.09 -4.26 -7.87
N LYS A 196 6.88 -3.08 -8.50
CA LYS A 196 7.67 -1.89 -8.18
C LYS A 196 7.43 -1.36 -6.76
N TYR A 197 6.21 -1.53 -6.23
CA TYR A 197 5.93 -1.17 -4.85
C TYR A 197 6.62 -2.12 -3.88
N LEU A 198 6.57 -3.44 -4.13
CA LEU A 198 7.25 -4.45 -3.32
C LEU A 198 8.76 -4.20 -3.29
N LEU A 199 9.38 -4.00 -4.46
CA LEU A 199 10.81 -3.70 -4.56
C LEU A 199 11.18 -2.45 -3.77
N ARG A 200 10.44 -1.35 -3.96
CA ARG A 200 10.68 -0.12 -3.21
C ARG A 200 10.56 -0.34 -1.70
N GLN A 201 9.53 -1.05 -1.23
CA GLN A 201 9.35 -1.26 0.20
C GLN A 201 10.44 -2.13 0.81
N MET A 202 10.90 -3.16 0.12
CA MET A 202 12.01 -3.99 0.59
C MET A 202 13.33 -3.21 0.62
N THR A 203 13.59 -2.38 -0.39
CA THR A 203 14.76 -1.49 -0.42
C THR A 203 14.73 -0.47 0.72
N GLU A 204 13.59 0.20 0.92
CA GLU A 204 13.40 1.17 2.02
C GLU A 204 13.56 0.53 3.40
N ILE A 205 13.11 -0.71 3.58
CA ILE A 205 13.29 -1.47 4.84
C ILE A 205 14.77 -1.83 5.02
N ARG A 206 15.43 -2.35 4.00
CA ARG A 206 16.85 -2.74 4.03
C ARG A 206 17.75 -1.56 4.39
N ASP A 207 17.49 -0.42 3.76
CA ASP A 207 18.32 0.78 3.86
C ASP A 207 17.94 1.67 5.05
N GLY A 208 16.93 1.26 5.84
CA GLY A 208 16.51 1.96 7.06
C GLY A 208 15.62 3.18 6.83
N HIS A 209 15.19 3.44 5.60
CA HIS A 209 14.33 4.58 5.28
C HIS A 209 12.89 4.36 5.76
N ARG A 210 12.41 3.12 5.77
CA ARG A 210 11.11 2.77 6.33
C ARG A 210 11.22 2.53 7.84
N ARG A 211 11.07 3.59 8.62
CA ARG A 211 11.36 3.63 10.06
C ARG A 211 10.41 2.81 10.93
N ASN A 212 9.19 2.53 10.48
CA ASN A 212 8.23 1.66 11.16
C ASN A 212 8.39 0.17 10.81
N ALA A 213 9.54 -0.25 10.32
CA ALA A 213 9.79 -1.61 9.89
C ALA A 213 9.82 -2.60 11.07
N ASN A 214 9.39 -3.86 10.79
CA ASN A 214 9.57 -4.96 11.74
C ASN A 214 11.06 -5.33 11.83
N PRO A 215 11.68 -5.38 13.03
CA PRO A 215 13.07 -5.74 13.20
C PRO A 215 13.47 -7.09 12.60
N ASP A 216 12.58 -8.10 12.67
CA ASP A 216 12.82 -9.40 12.05
C ASP A 216 12.86 -9.32 10.54
N MET A 217 11.94 -8.53 9.94
CA MET A 217 11.96 -8.28 8.50
C MET A 217 13.24 -7.56 8.08
N VAL A 218 13.68 -6.56 8.84
CA VAL A 218 14.97 -5.86 8.59
C VAL A 218 16.14 -6.82 8.65
N LYS A 219 16.19 -7.71 9.66
CA LYS A 219 17.24 -8.71 9.80
C LYS A 219 17.32 -9.67 8.60
N ILE A 220 16.17 -10.05 8.07
CA ILE A 220 16.08 -10.91 6.88
C ILE A 220 16.53 -10.15 5.63
N ILE A 221 15.94 -8.97 5.40
CA ILE A 221 16.10 -8.25 4.13
C ILE A 221 17.51 -7.68 3.94
N LYS A 222 18.23 -7.35 5.03
CA LYS A 222 19.62 -6.83 4.98
C LYS A 222 20.61 -7.78 4.34
N LYS A 223 20.29 -9.06 4.23
CA LYS A 223 21.15 -10.08 3.62
C LYS A 223 21.15 -10.02 2.09
N TYR A 224 20.18 -9.35 1.47
CA TYR A 224 19.92 -9.45 0.04
C TYR A 224 20.49 -8.28 -0.75
N SER A 225 21.10 -8.60 -1.90
CA SER A 225 21.52 -7.62 -2.90
C SER A 225 20.30 -7.04 -3.65
N ASP A 226 20.51 -5.94 -4.38
CA ASP A 226 19.46 -5.35 -5.23
C ASP A 226 18.94 -6.37 -6.25
N ASP A 227 19.82 -7.14 -6.86
CA ASP A 227 19.45 -8.17 -7.83
C ASP A 227 18.55 -9.25 -7.23
N GLN A 228 18.84 -9.69 -6.01
CA GLN A 228 18.00 -10.63 -5.28
C GLN A 228 16.66 -10.02 -4.86
N LEU A 229 16.62 -8.76 -4.45
CA LEU A 229 15.38 -8.07 -4.15
C LEU A 229 14.49 -7.92 -5.38
N ILE A 230 15.08 -7.69 -6.56
CA ILE A 230 14.36 -7.71 -7.84
C ILE A 230 13.69 -9.07 -8.05
N SER A 231 14.43 -10.16 -7.88
CA SER A 231 13.90 -11.53 -8.07
C SER A 231 12.82 -11.87 -7.05
N ILE A 232 13.03 -11.53 -5.76
CA ILE A 232 12.02 -11.74 -4.70
C ILE A 232 10.74 -10.96 -5.02
N SER A 233 10.86 -9.67 -5.39
CA SER A 233 9.72 -8.82 -5.74
C SER A 233 8.96 -9.33 -6.96
N ALA A 234 9.70 -9.82 -7.97
CA ALA A 234 9.11 -10.41 -9.17
C ALA A 234 8.23 -11.60 -8.81
N TYR A 235 8.75 -12.52 -8.00
CA TYR A 235 7.98 -13.68 -7.54
C TYR A 235 6.80 -13.28 -6.65
N GLN A 236 7.01 -12.41 -5.66
CA GLN A 236 5.94 -11.95 -4.77
C GLN A 236 4.77 -11.31 -5.52
N SER A 237 5.06 -10.52 -6.56
CA SER A 237 4.02 -9.89 -7.38
C SER A 237 3.17 -10.90 -8.17
N SER A 238 3.68 -12.10 -8.39
CA SER A 238 2.96 -13.19 -9.08
C SER A 238 2.14 -14.09 -8.16
N LEU A 239 2.23 -13.89 -6.82
CA LEU A 239 1.48 -14.70 -5.87
C LEU A 239 -0.02 -14.45 -5.99
N VAL A 240 -0.77 -15.54 -5.92
CA VAL A 240 -2.24 -15.54 -5.99
C VAL A 240 -2.80 -16.11 -4.69
N MET A 241 -3.72 -15.37 -4.06
CA MET A 241 -4.43 -15.79 -2.85
C MET A 241 -5.81 -16.35 -3.23
N PRO A 242 -5.99 -17.68 -3.27
CA PRO A 242 -7.26 -18.30 -3.66
C PRO A 242 -8.43 -17.78 -2.80
N GLY A 243 -9.54 -17.46 -3.46
CA GLY A 243 -10.76 -16.98 -2.77
C GLY A 243 -10.79 -15.48 -2.48
N ALA A 244 -9.65 -14.79 -2.47
CA ALA A 244 -9.58 -13.34 -2.28
C ALA A 244 -9.44 -12.56 -3.60
N MET A 245 -9.07 -13.24 -4.68
CA MET A 245 -8.93 -12.60 -5.99
C MET A 245 -10.27 -12.22 -6.59
N CYS A 246 -10.32 -11.11 -7.32
CA CYS A 246 -11.51 -10.72 -8.08
C CYS A 246 -11.87 -11.79 -9.11
N LYS A 247 -13.16 -12.06 -9.25
CA LYS A 247 -13.62 -12.93 -10.34
C LYS A 247 -13.38 -12.23 -11.68
N PRO A 248 -12.90 -12.94 -12.72
CA PRO A 248 -12.82 -12.37 -14.06
C PRO A 248 -14.18 -11.79 -14.44
N LYS A 249 -14.21 -10.57 -15.00
CA LYS A 249 -15.45 -10.01 -15.52
C LYS A 249 -15.99 -10.95 -16.58
N ALA A 250 -17.25 -11.39 -16.44
CA ALA A 250 -17.94 -12.18 -17.45
C ALA A 250 -17.90 -11.39 -18.77
N GLY A 251 -17.21 -11.90 -19.78
CA GLY A 251 -17.02 -11.22 -21.08
C GLY A 251 -15.57 -10.93 -21.48
N ALA A 252 -14.59 -11.07 -20.56
CA ALA A 252 -13.18 -11.01 -20.92
C ALA A 252 -12.65 -12.39 -21.38
N ALA A 253 -13.48 -13.13 -22.15
CA ALA A 253 -13.05 -14.35 -22.80
C ALA A 253 -12.02 -13.97 -23.90
N LYS A 254 -10.83 -14.50 -23.77
CA LYS A 254 -9.70 -14.54 -24.69
C LYS A 254 -10.09 -14.29 -26.13
N LYS A 255 -9.78 -13.10 -26.66
CA LYS A 255 -9.51 -13.01 -28.09
C LYS A 255 -8.13 -13.65 -28.29
N LYS A 256 -8.17 -14.88 -28.79
CA LYS A 256 -7.00 -15.56 -29.33
C LYS A 256 -6.42 -14.79 -30.51
#